data_afc77e89b357151f967adbea3943527b
#
_entry.id   afc77e89b357151f967adbea3943527b
#
_cell.length_a   1.000
_cell.length_b   1.000
_cell.length_c   1.000
_cell.angle_alpha   90.00
_cell.angle_beta   90.00
_cell.angle_gamma   90.00
#
_symmetry.space_group_name_H-M   'P 1'
#
loop_
_entity.id
_entity.type
_entity.pdbx_description
1 polymer ?
#
loop_
_entity_poly.entity_id
_entity_poly.type
_entity_poly.pdbx_seq_one_letter_code
_entity_poly.pdbx_strand_id
1 'polypeptide(L)'
;MRRREFIALLGVVSASSLAARAQQSAMPVIGVLHGVSAAQWADRMVGFHRGLSEVGFVEGRNVRVEYRWAEGQFDRLPAMAADLVDRKVAAICAGAGDVAIRAAMTATKTTPIVFTTASDPVRAGFVAGLGRPGGNVTGATFMGVELVAKRLELLHEIFPGITPIALLVNPNNPGLMQDNIELSKTAVQRLGLEMVIVKAGSQNEIEGAIGAAVQQQGKALSVGNDAYLSSRSRQIAFLALRHGLPTMSESRDGVAAGLLVSYGPNQAETFRRAGVYMGRILKGEQPADLPVIQPTNFELFINLTTAKALGLQIPGQVLGRADELIE
;
A
#
# COMPACT_ATOMS: atom_id res chain seq x y z
N MET A 1 37.15 -61.08 -1.06
CA MET A 1 36.98 -59.66 -1.46
C MET A 1 38.34 -59.08 -1.78
N ARG A 2 38.55 -58.63 -3.00
CA ARG A 2 39.84 -58.11 -3.46
C ARG A 2 40.00 -56.64 -2.99
N ARG A 3 41.21 -56.26 -2.49
CA ARG A 3 41.49 -54.90 -1.99
C ARG A 3 41.05 -53.75 -2.93
N ARG A 4 40.95 -54.05 -4.22
CA ARG A 4 40.50 -53.09 -5.26
C ARG A 4 39.01 -52.74 -5.16
N GLU A 5 38.14 -53.67 -4.73
CA GLU A 5 36.69 -53.45 -4.61
C GLU A 5 36.35 -52.61 -3.36
N PHE A 6 37.17 -52.71 -2.32
CA PHE A 6 36.99 -51.92 -1.10
C PHE A 6 37.36 -50.42 -1.29
N ILE A 7 38.37 -50.15 -2.12
CA ILE A 7 38.76 -48.77 -2.46
C ILE A 7 37.74 -48.11 -3.38
N ALA A 8 37.12 -48.84 -4.29
CA ALA A 8 36.06 -48.31 -5.16
C ALA A 8 34.77 -47.94 -4.37
N LEU A 9 34.40 -48.73 -3.36
CA LEU A 9 33.25 -48.41 -2.50
C LEU A 9 33.48 -47.17 -1.61
N LEU A 10 34.69 -46.93 -1.10
CA LEU A 10 35.05 -45.74 -0.33
C LEU A 10 35.07 -44.47 -1.19
N GLY A 11 35.41 -44.55 -2.45
CA GLY A 11 35.40 -43.43 -3.40
C GLY A 11 33.99 -42.95 -3.77
N VAL A 12 33.01 -43.85 -3.85
CA VAL A 12 31.62 -43.54 -4.21
C VAL A 12 30.89 -42.88 -3.01
N VAL A 13 31.19 -43.27 -1.77
CA VAL A 13 30.57 -42.70 -0.57
C VAL A 13 31.08 -41.28 -0.31
N SER A 14 32.36 -40.98 -0.61
CA SER A 14 32.91 -39.63 -0.48
C SER A 14 32.46 -38.67 -1.57
N ALA A 15 32.16 -39.14 -2.77
CA ALA A 15 31.62 -38.32 -3.86
C ALA A 15 30.16 -37.93 -3.63
N SER A 16 29.37 -38.82 -3.03
CA SER A 16 27.96 -38.51 -2.70
C SER A 16 27.79 -37.48 -1.57
N SER A 17 28.72 -37.40 -0.61
CA SER A 17 28.71 -36.39 0.45
C SER A 17 29.17 -35.01 -0.04
N LEU A 18 29.96 -34.90 -1.09
CA LEU A 18 30.32 -33.66 -1.76
C LEU A 18 29.20 -33.14 -2.67
N ALA A 19 28.46 -34.02 -3.35
CA ALA A 19 27.31 -33.66 -4.14
C ALA A 19 26.12 -33.16 -3.28
N ALA A 20 25.93 -33.72 -2.07
CA ALA A 20 24.91 -33.27 -1.12
C ALA A 20 25.22 -31.90 -0.51
N ARG A 21 26.48 -31.48 -0.41
CA ARG A 21 26.89 -30.14 0.02
C ARG A 21 26.79 -29.08 -1.09
N ALA A 22 26.82 -29.44 -2.35
CA ALA A 22 26.70 -28.53 -3.48
C ALA A 22 25.26 -28.02 -3.72
N GLN A 23 24.28 -28.58 -3.02
CA GLN A 23 22.86 -28.25 -3.14
C GLN A 23 22.30 -27.45 -1.94
N GLN A 24 23.14 -26.76 -1.18
CA GLN A 24 22.64 -25.64 -0.41
C GLN A 24 22.27 -24.54 -1.42
N SER A 25 21.00 -24.56 -1.86
CA SER A 25 20.46 -23.47 -2.67
C SER A 25 20.79 -22.15 -1.95
N ALA A 26 21.48 -21.26 -2.67
CA ALA A 26 21.81 -19.95 -2.11
C ALA A 26 20.53 -19.33 -1.55
N MET A 27 20.61 -18.78 -0.34
CA MET A 27 19.47 -18.12 0.31
C MET A 27 18.81 -17.14 -0.68
N PRO A 28 17.51 -17.33 -1.03
CA PRO A 28 16.85 -16.44 -1.97
C PRO A 28 16.85 -15.00 -1.47
N VAL A 29 17.04 -14.07 -2.39
CA VAL A 29 17.01 -12.64 -2.11
C VAL A 29 15.76 -12.07 -2.75
N ILE A 30 14.96 -11.34 -1.99
CA ILE A 30 13.83 -10.57 -2.51
C ILE A 30 14.11 -9.07 -2.41
N GLY A 31 13.59 -8.30 -3.35
CA GLY A 31 13.64 -6.85 -3.33
C GLY A 31 12.35 -6.26 -2.77
N VAL A 32 12.44 -5.21 -1.98
CA VAL A 32 11.32 -4.34 -1.61
C VAL A 32 11.59 -2.97 -2.20
N LEU A 33 10.73 -2.53 -3.13
CA LEU A 33 10.79 -1.23 -3.79
C LEU A 33 9.61 -0.38 -3.33
N HIS A 34 9.89 0.71 -2.64
CA HIS A 34 8.85 1.44 -1.94
C HIS A 34 8.98 2.96 -2.09
N GLY A 35 7.84 3.64 -2.34
CA GLY A 35 7.82 5.09 -2.60
C GLY A 35 8.07 5.97 -1.37
N VAL A 36 7.78 5.49 -0.15
CA VAL A 36 7.94 6.25 1.11
C VAL A 36 9.07 5.69 1.98
N SER A 37 9.25 6.18 3.20
CA SER A 37 10.33 5.73 4.10
C SER A 37 9.97 4.47 4.89
N ALA A 38 11.00 3.75 5.37
CA ALA A 38 10.84 2.57 6.21
C ALA A 38 10.05 2.86 7.49
N ALA A 39 10.35 3.96 8.17
CA ALA A 39 9.68 4.34 9.41
C ALA A 39 8.17 4.58 9.24
N GLN A 40 7.79 5.20 8.11
CA GLN A 40 6.39 5.48 7.81
C GLN A 40 5.58 4.24 7.42
N TRP A 41 6.28 3.14 7.08
CA TRP A 41 5.65 1.91 6.58
C TRP A 41 5.91 0.68 7.48
N ALA A 42 6.49 0.90 8.65
CA ALA A 42 6.95 -0.17 9.55
C ALA A 42 5.82 -1.17 9.88
N ASP A 43 4.65 -0.70 10.29
CA ASP A 43 3.54 -1.56 10.71
C ASP A 43 3.02 -2.45 9.56
N ARG A 44 3.01 -1.91 8.34
CA ARG A 44 2.61 -2.67 7.15
C ARG A 44 3.64 -3.73 6.79
N MET A 45 4.93 -3.42 6.97
CA MET A 45 6.01 -4.39 6.77
C MET A 45 5.99 -5.51 7.80
N VAL A 46 5.54 -5.27 9.04
CA VAL A 46 5.25 -6.34 10.01
C VAL A 46 4.24 -7.34 9.43
N GLY A 47 3.16 -6.85 8.81
CA GLY A 47 2.20 -7.70 8.11
C GLY A 47 2.86 -8.52 7.00
N PHE A 48 3.67 -7.89 6.15
CA PHE A 48 4.39 -8.57 5.07
C PHE A 48 5.32 -9.69 5.57
N HIS A 49 6.13 -9.42 6.58
CA HIS A 49 7.02 -10.43 7.19
C HIS A 49 6.26 -11.56 7.86
N ARG A 50 5.12 -11.25 8.51
CA ARG A 50 4.23 -12.27 9.05
C ARG A 50 3.74 -13.20 7.93
N GLY A 51 3.26 -12.64 6.81
CA GLY A 51 2.82 -13.44 5.67
C GLY A 51 3.92 -14.30 5.06
N LEU A 52 5.13 -13.78 4.93
CA LEU A 52 6.31 -14.57 4.53
C LEU A 52 6.58 -15.73 5.49
N SER A 53 6.50 -15.48 6.80
CA SER A 53 6.78 -16.49 7.82
C SER A 53 5.73 -17.61 7.84
N GLU A 54 4.46 -17.32 7.56
CA GLU A 54 3.38 -18.29 7.46
C GLU A 54 3.61 -19.35 6.37
N VAL A 55 4.35 -19.00 5.34
CA VAL A 55 4.73 -19.92 4.26
C VAL A 55 6.18 -20.41 4.38
N GLY A 56 6.81 -20.19 5.54
CA GLY A 56 8.09 -20.77 5.91
C GLY A 56 9.31 -19.93 5.57
N PHE A 57 9.18 -18.66 5.16
CA PHE A 57 10.30 -17.76 4.90
C PHE A 57 10.46 -16.72 6.01
N VAL A 58 11.65 -16.68 6.62
CA VAL A 58 11.98 -15.76 7.71
C VAL A 58 13.25 -15.00 7.32
N GLU A 59 13.15 -13.66 7.29
CA GLU A 59 14.29 -12.81 6.97
C GLU A 59 15.49 -13.07 7.91
N GLY A 60 16.68 -13.12 7.32
CA GLY A 60 17.93 -13.42 8.03
C GLY A 60 18.15 -14.91 8.34
N ARG A 61 17.14 -15.77 8.16
CA ARG A 61 17.23 -17.21 8.40
C ARG A 61 17.30 -18.01 7.10
N ASN A 62 16.36 -17.81 6.17
CA ASN A 62 16.27 -18.54 4.92
C ASN A 62 15.77 -17.70 3.74
N VAL A 63 15.62 -16.39 3.93
CA VAL A 63 15.40 -15.38 2.91
C VAL A 63 16.13 -14.11 3.32
N ARG A 64 16.73 -13.40 2.35
CA ARG A 64 17.29 -12.06 2.52
C ARG A 64 16.41 -11.04 1.84
N VAL A 65 16.24 -9.87 2.43
CA VAL A 65 15.46 -8.77 1.88
C VAL A 65 16.38 -7.59 1.58
N GLU A 66 16.31 -7.10 0.34
CA GLU A 66 17.01 -5.90 -0.14
C GLU A 66 16.00 -4.75 -0.23
N TYR A 67 16.07 -3.81 0.67
CA TYR A 67 15.14 -2.68 0.72
C TYR A 67 15.62 -1.51 -0.11
N ARG A 68 14.68 -0.87 -0.83
CA ARG A 68 14.87 0.38 -1.56
C ARG A 68 13.72 1.32 -1.22
N TRP A 69 14.00 2.31 -0.40
CA TRP A 69 13.05 3.32 0.07
C TRP A 69 13.33 4.63 -0.66
N ALA A 70 12.36 5.13 -1.43
CA ALA A 70 12.51 6.38 -2.18
C ALA A 70 12.29 7.63 -1.32
N GLU A 71 11.72 7.49 -0.12
CA GLU A 71 11.49 8.58 0.85
C GLU A 71 10.68 9.76 0.29
N GLY A 72 9.71 9.46 -0.60
CA GLY A 72 8.91 10.45 -1.29
C GLY A 72 9.58 11.04 -2.55
N GLN A 73 10.83 10.67 -2.85
CA GLN A 73 11.56 11.09 -4.05
C GLN A 73 11.34 10.06 -5.18
N PHE A 74 10.19 10.15 -5.82
CA PHE A 74 9.74 9.12 -6.78
C PHE A 74 10.60 9.02 -8.04
N ASP A 75 11.36 10.08 -8.38
CA ASP A 75 12.35 10.10 -9.46
C ASP A 75 13.51 9.11 -9.25
N ARG A 76 13.76 8.67 -8.02
CA ARG A 76 14.76 7.64 -7.68
C ARG A 76 14.31 6.21 -7.98
N LEU A 77 13.00 5.97 -8.08
CA LEU A 77 12.43 4.62 -8.21
C LEU A 77 12.94 3.84 -9.43
N PRO A 78 13.10 4.43 -10.64
CA PRO A 78 13.62 3.69 -11.79
C PRO A 78 15.04 3.12 -11.56
N ALA A 79 15.96 3.92 -11.00
CA ALA A 79 17.31 3.47 -10.70
C ALA A 79 17.33 2.40 -9.58
N MET A 80 16.47 2.54 -8.57
CA MET A 80 16.33 1.55 -7.50
C MET A 80 15.76 0.22 -8.00
N ALA A 81 14.80 0.25 -8.93
CA ALA A 81 14.25 -0.94 -9.55
C ALA A 81 15.31 -1.67 -10.39
N ALA A 82 16.09 -0.93 -11.19
CA ALA A 82 17.19 -1.47 -11.98
C ALA A 82 18.26 -2.14 -11.09
N ASP A 83 18.68 -1.49 -10.00
CA ASP A 83 19.64 -2.07 -9.04
C ASP A 83 19.14 -3.40 -8.45
N LEU A 84 17.86 -3.54 -8.13
CA LEU A 84 17.29 -4.81 -7.65
C LEU A 84 17.35 -5.90 -8.72
N VAL A 85 17.05 -5.56 -9.98
CA VAL A 85 17.11 -6.50 -11.10
C VAL A 85 18.56 -6.93 -11.37
N ASP A 86 19.52 -5.99 -11.35
CA ASP A 86 20.96 -6.27 -11.55
C ASP A 86 21.52 -7.17 -10.45
N ARG A 87 21.00 -7.07 -9.24
CA ARG A 87 21.30 -7.97 -8.11
C ARG A 87 20.64 -9.34 -8.23
N LYS A 88 19.85 -9.56 -9.28
CA LYS A 88 19.17 -10.84 -9.56
C LYS A 88 18.30 -11.30 -8.39
N VAL A 89 17.53 -10.36 -7.80
CA VAL A 89 16.56 -10.75 -6.78
C VAL A 89 15.54 -11.74 -7.34
N ALA A 90 15.11 -12.71 -6.52
CA ALA A 90 14.19 -13.76 -6.92
C ALA A 90 12.77 -13.23 -7.20
N ALA A 91 12.37 -12.13 -6.52
CA ALA A 91 11.12 -11.44 -6.73
C ALA A 91 11.20 -10.02 -6.16
N ILE A 92 10.31 -9.12 -6.60
CA ILE A 92 10.22 -7.74 -6.13
C ILE A 92 8.83 -7.51 -5.51
N CYS A 93 8.78 -7.01 -4.25
CA CYS A 93 7.59 -6.42 -3.67
C CYS A 93 7.59 -4.93 -3.99
N ALA A 94 6.61 -4.43 -4.76
CA ALA A 94 6.52 -3.03 -5.16
C ALA A 94 5.27 -2.37 -4.58
N GLY A 95 5.43 -1.23 -3.90
CA GLY A 95 4.29 -0.56 -3.24
C GLY A 95 4.55 0.89 -2.86
N ALA A 96 3.58 1.46 -2.14
CA ALA A 96 3.53 2.87 -1.79
C ALA A 96 3.57 3.81 -3.00
N GLY A 97 2.66 3.56 -3.90
CA GLY A 97 2.41 4.35 -5.10
C GLY A 97 2.58 3.54 -6.39
N ASP A 98 1.71 3.83 -7.34
CA ASP A 98 1.72 3.20 -8.66
C ASP A 98 3.04 3.42 -9.41
N VAL A 99 3.73 4.51 -9.10
CA VAL A 99 5.04 4.85 -9.67
C VAL A 99 6.11 3.79 -9.34
N ALA A 100 6.09 3.19 -8.13
CA ALA A 100 7.01 2.12 -7.76
C ALA A 100 6.71 0.83 -8.53
N ILE A 101 5.43 0.51 -8.72
CA ILE A 101 4.99 -0.66 -9.50
C ILE A 101 5.42 -0.51 -10.95
N ARG A 102 5.17 0.66 -11.56
CA ARG A 102 5.59 0.97 -12.94
C ARG A 102 7.10 0.92 -13.10
N ALA A 103 7.86 1.42 -12.14
CA ALA A 103 9.32 1.35 -12.15
C ALA A 103 9.81 -0.12 -12.16
N ALA A 104 9.25 -0.98 -11.31
CA ALA A 104 9.56 -2.40 -11.30
C ALA A 104 9.18 -3.09 -12.63
N MET A 105 7.98 -2.82 -13.16
CA MET A 105 7.49 -3.39 -14.43
C MET A 105 8.31 -2.93 -15.64
N THR A 106 8.89 -1.74 -15.57
CA THR A 106 9.78 -1.21 -16.62
C THR A 106 11.16 -1.86 -16.55
N ALA A 107 11.68 -2.06 -15.34
CA ALA A 107 13.00 -2.65 -15.11
C ALA A 107 13.07 -4.14 -15.49
N THR A 108 11.97 -4.89 -15.37
CA THR A 108 11.96 -6.33 -15.68
C THR A 108 10.64 -6.83 -16.25
N LYS A 109 10.74 -7.82 -17.15
CA LYS A 109 9.59 -8.58 -17.70
C LYS A 109 9.59 -10.04 -17.26
N THR A 110 10.58 -10.44 -16.47
CA THR A 110 10.78 -11.86 -16.08
C THR A 110 10.85 -12.05 -14.57
N THR A 111 11.50 -11.14 -13.83
CA THR A 111 11.50 -11.19 -12.36
C THR A 111 10.07 -11.01 -11.83
N PRO A 112 9.56 -11.93 -11.02
CA PRO A 112 8.24 -11.82 -10.40
C PRO A 112 8.07 -10.51 -9.63
N ILE A 113 6.90 -9.88 -9.76
CA ILE A 113 6.53 -8.66 -9.04
C ILE A 113 5.24 -8.92 -8.27
N VAL A 114 5.28 -8.66 -6.96
CA VAL A 114 4.08 -8.65 -6.09
C VAL A 114 3.82 -7.20 -5.71
N PHE A 115 2.74 -6.63 -6.20
CA PHE A 115 2.39 -5.26 -5.88
C PHE A 115 1.43 -5.13 -4.69
N THR A 116 1.42 -3.92 -4.09
CA THR A 116 0.34 -3.42 -3.23
C THR A 116 -0.09 -2.05 -3.72
N THR A 117 -1.38 -1.87 -4.06
CA THR A 117 -1.90 -0.63 -4.67
C THR A 117 -3.27 -0.24 -4.15
N ALA A 118 -3.58 1.06 -4.18
CA ALA A 118 -4.92 1.60 -3.96
C ALA A 118 -5.72 1.72 -5.26
N SER A 119 -5.06 1.64 -6.42
CA SER A 119 -5.67 1.72 -7.74
C SER A 119 -6.35 0.41 -8.15
N ASP A 120 -7.28 0.49 -9.11
CA ASP A 120 -7.70 -0.66 -9.89
C ASP A 120 -6.51 -1.15 -10.75
N PRO A 121 -5.96 -2.34 -10.47
CA PRO A 121 -4.74 -2.80 -11.14
C PRO A 121 -4.95 -3.18 -12.60
N VAL A 122 -6.18 -3.45 -13.03
CA VAL A 122 -6.51 -3.70 -14.45
C VAL A 122 -6.55 -2.36 -15.20
N ARG A 123 -7.26 -1.38 -14.66
CA ARG A 123 -7.33 -0.03 -15.25
C ARG A 123 -5.96 0.66 -15.25
N ALA A 124 -5.15 0.46 -14.21
CA ALA A 124 -3.78 0.95 -14.15
C ALA A 124 -2.82 0.22 -15.12
N GLY A 125 -3.25 -0.89 -15.74
CA GLY A 125 -2.45 -1.66 -16.68
C GLY A 125 -1.34 -2.50 -16.01
N PHE A 126 -1.49 -2.85 -14.74
CA PHE A 126 -0.52 -3.71 -14.05
C PHE A 126 -0.75 -5.19 -14.35
N VAL A 127 -2.00 -5.58 -14.54
CA VAL A 127 -2.43 -6.96 -14.84
C VAL A 127 -3.50 -6.97 -15.92
N ALA A 128 -3.62 -8.09 -16.63
CA ALA A 128 -4.65 -8.26 -17.66
C ALA A 128 -6.05 -8.46 -17.06
N GLY A 129 -6.14 -9.05 -15.87
CA GLY A 129 -7.39 -9.28 -15.14
C GLY A 129 -7.13 -9.73 -13.72
N LEU A 130 -8.11 -9.54 -12.83
CA LEU A 130 -7.96 -9.85 -11.39
C LEU A 130 -7.84 -11.36 -11.16
N GLY A 131 -8.62 -12.18 -11.84
CA GLY A 131 -8.59 -13.64 -11.69
C GLY A 131 -7.41 -14.32 -12.40
N ARG A 132 -6.88 -13.68 -13.44
CA ARG A 132 -5.72 -14.16 -14.21
C ARG A 132 -4.85 -12.95 -14.57
N PRO A 133 -3.87 -12.61 -13.73
CA PRO A 133 -3.02 -11.43 -13.91
C PRO A 133 -2.26 -11.43 -15.24
N GLY A 134 -1.73 -12.57 -15.62
CA GLY A 134 -0.88 -12.73 -16.81
C GLY A 134 0.52 -12.15 -16.58
N GLY A 135 1.53 -12.72 -17.29
CA GLY A 135 2.90 -12.23 -17.17
C GLY A 135 3.55 -12.46 -15.80
N ASN A 136 4.47 -11.55 -15.43
CA ASN A 136 5.29 -11.67 -14.23
C ASN A 136 4.78 -10.82 -13.04
N VAL A 137 3.55 -10.30 -13.10
CA VAL A 137 3.01 -9.35 -12.11
C VAL A 137 1.74 -9.89 -11.48
N THR A 138 1.67 -9.86 -10.16
CA THR A 138 0.45 -10.11 -9.35
C THR A 138 0.53 -9.26 -8.08
N GLY A 139 -0.45 -9.35 -7.20
CA GLY A 139 -0.39 -8.63 -5.93
C GLY A 139 -1.72 -8.48 -5.21
N ALA A 140 -1.84 -7.42 -4.43
CA ALA A 140 -3.03 -7.09 -3.66
C ALA A 140 -3.44 -5.63 -3.88
N THR A 141 -4.75 -5.39 -4.00
CA THR A 141 -5.31 -4.03 -4.00
C THR A 141 -6.01 -3.74 -2.69
N PHE A 142 -5.97 -2.47 -2.29
CA PHE A 142 -6.76 -1.94 -1.17
C PHE A 142 -8.17 -1.52 -1.59
N MET A 143 -8.49 -1.54 -2.90
CA MET A 143 -9.71 -0.96 -3.46
C MET A 143 -9.91 0.49 -2.99
N GLY A 144 -8.82 1.24 -2.86
CA GLY A 144 -8.85 2.55 -2.21
C GLY A 144 -9.68 3.56 -2.97
N VAL A 145 -9.51 3.61 -4.29
CA VAL A 145 -10.22 4.57 -5.14
C VAL A 145 -11.70 4.19 -5.32
N GLU A 146 -12.05 2.91 -5.34
CA GLU A 146 -13.43 2.43 -5.43
C GLU A 146 -14.25 2.81 -4.20
N LEU A 147 -13.60 2.98 -3.05
CA LEU A 147 -14.25 3.37 -1.80
C LEU A 147 -14.43 4.89 -1.63
N VAL A 148 -13.93 5.70 -2.56
CA VAL A 148 -14.05 7.17 -2.49
C VAL A 148 -15.51 7.60 -2.38
N ALA A 149 -16.40 7.03 -3.19
CA ALA A 149 -17.83 7.34 -3.13
C ALA A 149 -18.41 7.05 -1.74
N LYS A 150 -18.09 5.90 -1.16
CA LYS A 150 -18.58 5.51 0.18
C LYS A 150 -18.04 6.42 1.28
N ARG A 151 -16.79 6.87 1.17
CA ARG A 151 -16.23 7.84 2.12
C ARG A 151 -16.94 9.18 2.06
N LEU A 152 -17.24 9.67 0.87
CA LEU A 152 -17.99 10.93 0.69
C LEU A 152 -19.44 10.81 1.17
N GLU A 153 -20.10 9.66 0.94
CA GLU A 153 -21.41 9.35 1.51
C GLU A 153 -21.38 9.39 3.05
N LEU A 154 -20.40 8.71 3.67
CA LEU A 154 -20.22 8.70 5.13
C LEU A 154 -19.95 10.10 5.67
N LEU A 155 -19.11 10.90 5.01
CA LEU A 155 -18.83 12.26 5.41
C LEU A 155 -20.09 13.13 5.36
N HIS A 156 -20.90 12.97 4.31
CA HIS A 156 -22.19 13.66 4.17
C HIS A 156 -23.24 13.17 5.19
N GLU A 157 -23.26 11.86 5.50
CA GLU A 157 -24.13 11.28 6.54
C GLU A 157 -23.78 11.82 7.93
N ILE A 158 -22.47 11.93 8.23
CA ILE A 158 -22.00 12.45 9.52
C ILE A 158 -22.28 13.95 9.63
N PHE A 159 -22.12 14.70 8.56
CA PHE A 159 -22.26 16.16 8.53
C PHE A 159 -23.16 16.60 7.37
N PRO A 160 -24.48 16.51 7.51
CA PRO A 160 -25.42 16.97 6.48
C PRO A 160 -25.17 18.43 6.09
N GLY A 161 -25.09 18.70 4.78
CA GLY A 161 -24.83 20.05 4.27
C GLY A 161 -23.36 20.48 4.27
N ILE A 162 -22.41 19.57 4.56
CA ILE A 162 -20.98 19.87 4.52
C ILE A 162 -20.50 19.99 3.05
N THR A 163 -20.47 21.19 2.53
CA THR A 163 -20.08 21.49 1.15
C THR A 163 -19.53 22.93 1.06
N PRO A 164 -18.52 23.22 0.24
CA PRO A 164 -17.71 22.29 -0.58
C PRO A 164 -16.81 21.36 0.25
N ILE A 165 -16.53 20.16 -0.28
CA ILE A 165 -15.52 19.26 0.27
C ILE A 165 -14.21 19.51 -0.46
N ALA A 166 -13.11 19.75 0.26
CA ALA A 166 -11.78 19.84 -0.32
C ALA A 166 -11.20 18.42 -0.50
N LEU A 167 -10.75 18.08 -1.71
CA LEU A 167 -10.01 16.86 -2.01
C LEU A 167 -8.52 17.17 -2.11
N LEU A 168 -7.72 16.65 -1.17
CA LEU A 168 -6.27 16.75 -1.20
C LEU A 168 -5.69 15.59 -1.99
N VAL A 169 -4.90 15.88 -3.06
CA VAL A 169 -4.29 14.88 -3.94
C VAL A 169 -2.81 15.13 -4.14
N ASN A 170 -2.08 14.05 -4.49
CA ASN A 170 -0.64 14.10 -4.75
C ASN A 170 -0.36 14.17 -6.27
N PRO A 171 0.17 15.28 -6.80
CA PRO A 171 0.49 15.41 -8.21
C PRO A 171 1.65 14.52 -8.67
N ASN A 172 2.51 14.07 -7.76
CA ASN A 172 3.64 13.19 -8.08
C ASN A 172 3.22 11.72 -8.33
N ASN A 173 1.93 11.40 -8.14
CA ASN A 173 1.32 10.12 -8.52
C ASN A 173 0.13 10.38 -9.46
N PRO A 174 0.39 10.77 -10.73
CA PRO A 174 -0.62 11.34 -11.62
C PRO A 174 -1.78 10.39 -11.93
N GLY A 175 -1.53 9.09 -12.09
CA GLY A 175 -2.59 8.11 -12.36
C GLY A 175 -3.58 8.02 -11.19
N LEU A 176 -3.06 7.80 -9.99
CA LEU A 176 -3.89 7.70 -8.78
C LEU A 176 -4.56 9.04 -8.44
N MET A 177 -3.88 10.18 -8.69
CA MET A 177 -4.49 11.50 -8.55
C MET A 177 -5.72 11.64 -9.45
N GLN A 178 -5.59 11.26 -10.73
CA GLN A 178 -6.69 11.36 -11.69
C GLN A 178 -7.87 10.49 -11.27
N ASP A 179 -7.61 9.25 -10.84
CA ASP A 179 -8.64 8.34 -10.35
C ASP A 179 -9.38 8.91 -9.13
N ASN A 180 -8.65 9.44 -8.14
CA ASN A 180 -9.25 10.10 -6.98
C ASN A 180 -10.17 11.27 -7.42
N ILE A 181 -9.72 12.10 -8.35
CA ILE A 181 -10.49 13.26 -8.84
C ILE A 181 -11.75 12.81 -9.57
N GLU A 182 -11.65 11.88 -10.51
CA GLU A 182 -12.79 11.42 -11.33
C GLU A 182 -13.86 10.75 -10.48
N LEU A 183 -13.47 9.83 -9.60
CA LEU A 183 -14.42 9.11 -8.75
C LEU A 183 -15.04 10.03 -7.71
N SER A 184 -14.26 10.99 -7.13
CA SER A 184 -14.81 11.99 -6.22
C SER A 184 -15.80 12.91 -6.93
N LYS A 185 -15.50 13.41 -8.13
CA LYS A 185 -16.43 14.25 -8.92
C LYS A 185 -17.75 13.53 -9.15
N THR A 186 -17.71 12.27 -9.57
CA THR A 186 -18.89 11.46 -9.79
C THR A 186 -19.71 11.29 -8.50
N ALA A 187 -19.05 11.06 -7.38
CA ALA A 187 -19.72 10.88 -6.08
C ALA A 187 -20.37 12.16 -5.59
N VAL A 188 -19.66 13.31 -5.61
CA VAL A 188 -20.22 14.59 -5.13
C VAL A 188 -21.38 15.04 -6.00
N GLN A 189 -21.35 14.81 -7.33
CA GLN A 189 -22.49 15.10 -8.21
C GLN A 189 -23.75 14.30 -7.83
N ARG A 190 -23.61 13.01 -7.52
CA ARG A 190 -24.72 12.16 -7.07
C ARG A 190 -25.31 12.60 -5.71
N LEU A 191 -24.45 13.14 -4.84
CA LEU A 191 -24.84 13.60 -3.51
C LEU A 191 -25.33 15.06 -3.50
N GLY A 192 -25.27 15.77 -4.63
CA GLY A 192 -25.63 17.20 -4.70
C GLY A 192 -24.65 18.10 -3.95
N LEU A 193 -23.37 17.68 -3.83
CA LEU A 193 -22.32 18.40 -3.14
C LEU A 193 -21.37 19.10 -4.11
N GLU A 194 -20.61 20.06 -3.61
CA GLU A 194 -19.53 20.74 -4.33
C GLU A 194 -18.17 20.23 -3.86
N MET A 195 -17.18 20.31 -4.72
CA MET A 195 -15.81 19.88 -4.41
C MET A 195 -14.78 20.89 -4.93
N VAL A 196 -13.77 21.16 -4.14
CA VAL A 196 -12.56 21.87 -4.53
C VAL A 196 -11.36 20.91 -4.51
N ILE A 197 -10.43 21.07 -5.43
CA ILE A 197 -9.25 20.19 -5.54
C ILE A 197 -8.03 20.98 -5.12
N VAL A 198 -7.28 20.44 -4.15
CA VAL A 198 -6.03 21.00 -3.69
C VAL A 198 -4.91 19.97 -3.82
N LYS A 199 -3.70 20.41 -4.13
CA LYS A 199 -2.58 19.54 -4.49
C LYS A 199 -1.41 19.74 -3.55
N ALA A 200 -0.81 18.64 -3.10
CA ALA A 200 0.46 18.65 -2.39
C ALA A 200 1.27 17.40 -2.72
N GLY A 201 2.46 17.58 -3.27
CA GLY A 201 3.42 16.51 -3.59
C GLY A 201 4.67 16.55 -2.70
N SER A 202 4.77 17.52 -1.79
CA SER A 202 5.85 17.67 -0.82
C SER A 202 5.34 18.13 0.54
N GLN A 203 6.16 17.95 1.58
CA GLN A 203 5.82 18.35 2.94
C GLN A 203 5.52 19.86 3.06
N ASN A 204 6.27 20.68 2.33
CA ASN A 204 6.13 22.13 2.37
C ASN A 204 4.85 22.62 1.66
N GLU A 205 4.32 21.84 0.72
CA GLU A 205 3.10 22.20 -0.03
C GLU A 205 1.82 21.89 0.75
N ILE A 206 1.85 21.00 1.74
CA ILE A 206 0.65 20.56 2.47
C ILE A 206 -0.05 21.73 3.18
N GLU A 207 0.71 22.61 3.84
CA GLU A 207 0.15 23.77 4.52
C GLU A 207 -0.52 24.74 3.53
N GLY A 208 0.15 25.03 2.42
CA GLY A 208 -0.40 25.87 1.35
C GLY A 208 -1.68 25.27 0.73
N ALA A 209 -1.69 23.95 0.51
CA ALA A 209 -2.84 23.24 -0.03
C ALA A 209 -4.06 23.29 0.92
N ILE A 210 -3.86 23.08 2.21
CA ILE A 210 -4.94 23.19 3.21
C ILE A 210 -5.40 24.65 3.34
N GLY A 211 -4.48 25.62 3.32
CA GLY A 211 -4.83 27.04 3.28
C GLY A 211 -5.68 27.41 2.05
N ALA A 212 -5.32 26.88 0.87
CA ALA A 212 -6.11 27.07 -0.36
C ALA A 212 -7.50 26.41 -0.27
N ALA A 213 -7.62 25.25 0.40
CA ALA A 213 -8.91 24.62 0.67
C ALA A 213 -9.84 25.57 1.48
N VAL A 214 -9.30 26.21 2.52
CA VAL A 214 -10.04 27.17 3.35
C VAL A 214 -10.41 28.42 2.57
N GLN A 215 -9.50 28.98 1.78
CA GLN A 215 -9.77 30.15 0.93
C GLN A 215 -10.89 29.88 -0.10
N GLN A 216 -10.97 28.66 -0.59
CA GLN A 216 -12.04 28.19 -1.48
C GLN A 216 -13.29 27.72 -0.71
N GLN A 217 -13.41 28.11 0.55
CA GLN A 217 -14.56 27.81 1.43
C GLN A 217 -14.81 26.32 1.67
N GLY A 218 -13.81 25.47 1.51
CA GLY A 218 -13.90 24.06 1.87
C GLY A 218 -14.33 23.88 3.33
N LYS A 219 -15.34 23.04 3.56
CA LYS A 219 -15.91 22.75 4.88
C LYS A 219 -15.41 21.44 5.49
N ALA A 220 -14.84 20.58 4.68
CA ALA A 220 -14.20 19.34 5.09
C ALA A 220 -13.00 19.05 4.18
N LEU A 221 -12.11 18.19 4.65
CA LEU A 221 -10.95 17.72 3.90
C LEU A 221 -11.04 16.21 3.68
N SER A 222 -11.24 15.77 2.45
CA SER A 222 -11.05 14.38 2.04
C SER A 222 -9.61 14.18 1.60
N VAL A 223 -8.88 13.30 2.28
CA VAL A 223 -7.51 12.96 1.91
C VAL A 223 -7.55 11.87 0.85
N GLY A 224 -7.05 12.16 -0.35
CA GLY A 224 -6.99 11.23 -1.46
C GLY A 224 -6.15 9.99 -1.14
N ASN A 225 -6.49 8.88 -1.77
CA ASN A 225 -5.73 7.63 -1.61
C ASN A 225 -4.34 7.80 -2.20
N ASP A 226 -3.35 7.98 -1.35
CA ASP A 226 -1.95 8.11 -1.74
C ASP A 226 -1.03 7.82 -0.57
N ALA A 227 -0.03 6.97 -0.78
CA ALA A 227 0.88 6.55 0.27
C ALA A 227 1.70 7.71 0.86
N TYR A 228 2.07 8.70 0.03
CA TYR A 228 2.78 9.88 0.52
C TYR A 228 1.88 10.71 1.44
N LEU A 229 0.64 11.01 1.04
CA LEU A 229 -0.31 11.74 1.89
C LEU A 229 -0.63 10.97 3.17
N SER A 230 -0.83 9.65 3.10
CA SER A 230 -1.03 8.80 4.29
C SER A 230 0.17 8.86 5.24
N SER A 231 1.39 8.91 4.71
CA SER A 231 2.62 9.07 5.52
C SER A 231 2.70 10.43 6.23
N ARG A 232 1.92 11.42 5.80
CA ARG A 232 1.85 12.78 6.35
C ARG A 232 0.59 13.04 7.19
N SER A 233 -0.16 11.99 7.52
CA SER A 233 -1.45 12.10 8.24
C SER A 233 -1.37 12.96 9.50
N ARG A 234 -0.29 12.86 10.29
CA ARG A 234 -0.10 13.71 11.49
C ARG A 234 -0.02 15.21 11.15
N GLN A 235 0.73 15.56 10.10
CA GLN A 235 0.83 16.96 9.64
C GLN A 235 -0.51 17.44 9.10
N ILE A 236 -1.18 16.63 8.30
CA ILE A 236 -2.48 16.94 7.71
C ILE A 236 -3.52 17.12 8.83
N ALA A 237 -3.57 16.21 9.82
CA ALA A 237 -4.48 16.28 10.95
C ALA A 237 -4.30 17.58 11.76
N PHE A 238 -3.04 17.91 12.10
CA PHE A 238 -2.72 19.13 12.83
C PHE A 238 -3.18 20.40 12.08
N LEU A 239 -2.89 20.48 10.80
CA LEU A 239 -3.27 21.64 9.98
C LEU A 239 -4.78 21.71 9.75
N ALA A 240 -5.44 20.59 9.47
CA ALA A 240 -6.88 20.52 9.31
C ALA A 240 -7.61 20.96 10.60
N LEU A 241 -7.14 20.47 11.77
CA LEU A 241 -7.69 20.85 13.06
C LEU A 241 -7.54 22.36 13.33
N ARG A 242 -6.36 22.94 13.03
CA ARG A 242 -6.14 24.40 13.15
C ARG A 242 -7.14 25.24 12.34
N HIS A 243 -7.60 24.71 11.22
CA HIS A 243 -8.55 25.36 10.33
C HIS A 243 -10.00 24.93 10.54
N GLY A 244 -10.27 24.10 11.56
CA GLY A 244 -11.63 23.63 11.86
C GLY A 244 -12.20 22.68 10.80
N LEU A 245 -11.35 22.01 10.01
CA LEU A 245 -11.79 21.12 8.93
C LEU A 245 -11.92 19.68 9.43
N PRO A 246 -13.12 19.09 9.47
CA PRO A 246 -13.28 17.64 9.64
C PRO A 246 -12.64 16.89 8.47
N THR A 247 -12.02 15.76 8.79
CA THR A 247 -11.22 15.00 7.80
C THR A 247 -11.78 13.61 7.56
N MET A 248 -11.69 13.15 6.31
CA MET A 248 -11.97 11.78 5.91
C MET A 248 -10.74 11.17 5.23
N SER A 249 -10.38 9.94 5.60
CA SER A 249 -9.21 9.24 5.07
C SER A 249 -9.51 7.75 4.77
N GLU A 250 -8.49 7.01 4.35
CA GLU A 250 -8.63 5.61 3.95
C GLU A 250 -8.25 4.59 5.03
N SER A 251 -7.53 5.02 6.08
CA SER A 251 -6.90 4.05 6.99
C SER A 251 -7.01 4.46 8.46
N ARG A 252 -7.03 3.43 9.32
CA ARG A 252 -6.95 3.55 10.77
C ARG A 252 -5.78 4.42 11.23
N ASP A 253 -4.60 4.24 10.59
CA ASP A 253 -3.39 4.97 10.96
C ASP A 253 -3.57 6.48 10.83
N GLY A 254 -4.34 6.93 9.82
CA GLY A 254 -4.70 8.33 9.68
C GLY A 254 -5.50 8.84 10.86
N VAL A 255 -6.48 8.07 11.33
CA VAL A 255 -7.32 8.42 12.49
C VAL A 255 -6.52 8.38 13.79
N ALA A 256 -5.65 7.38 13.96
CA ALA A 256 -4.71 7.31 15.08
C ALA A 256 -3.69 8.48 15.09
N ALA A 257 -3.39 9.04 13.91
CA ALA A 257 -2.54 10.22 13.77
C ALA A 257 -3.27 11.55 14.02
N GLY A 258 -4.62 11.52 14.23
CA GLY A 258 -5.44 12.68 14.56
C GLY A 258 -6.45 13.10 13.48
N LEU A 259 -6.54 12.39 12.33
CA LEU A 259 -7.64 12.60 11.39
C LEU A 259 -8.97 12.16 12.04
N LEU A 260 -10.10 12.72 11.58
CA LEU A 260 -11.37 12.51 12.24
C LEU A 260 -12.01 11.15 11.96
N VAL A 261 -12.12 10.78 10.69
CA VAL A 261 -12.81 9.55 10.25
C VAL A 261 -11.99 8.85 9.19
N SER A 262 -12.01 7.54 9.19
CA SER A 262 -11.56 6.76 8.03
C SER A 262 -12.50 5.59 7.73
N TYR A 263 -12.54 5.23 6.45
CA TYR A 263 -13.22 4.03 5.98
C TYR A 263 -12.38 3.34 4.91
N GLY A 264 -12.00 2.10 5.16
CA GLY A 264 -11.15 1.34 4.25
C GLY A 264 -10.82 -0.05 4.77
N PRO A 265 -10.05 -0.83 4.00
CA PRO A 265 -9.64 -2.17 4.39
C PRO A 265 -8.53 -2.14 5.43
N ASN A 266 -8.37 -3.27 6.14
CA ASN A 266 -7.22 -3.50 6.98
C ASN A 266 -5.95 -3.64 6.10
N GLN A 267 -5.13 -2.59 6.07
CA GLN A 267 -3.95 -2.56 5.23
C GLN A 267 -2.87 -3.56 5.68
N ALA A 268 -2.72 -3.80 6.99
CA ALA A 268 -1.76 -4.79 7.50
C ALA A 268 -2.08 -6.19 7.00
N GLU A 269 -3.38 -6.55 6.92
CA GLU A 269 -3.83 -7.82 6.35
C GLU A 269 -3.53 -7.92 4.85
N THR A 270 -3.70 -6.84 4.10
CA THR A 270 -3.35 -6.80 2.67
C THR A 270 -1.85 -7.05 2.47
N PHE A 271 -0.98 -6.43 3.28
CA PHE A 271 0.45 -6.67 3.25
C PHE A 271 0.82 -8.09 3.69
N ARG A 272 0.13 -8.65 4.70
CA ARG A 272 0.33 -10.05 5.10
C ARG A 272 0.06 -10.99 3.92
N ARG A 273 -1.02 -10.79 3.20
CA ARG A 273 -1.36 -11.60 2.02
C ARG A 273 -0.34 -11.42 0.88
N ALA A 274 0.19 -10.21 0.67
CA ALA A 274 1.29 -9.98 -0.28
C ALA A 274 2.56 -10.73 0.14
N GLY A 275 2.87 -10.80 1.44
CA GLY A 275 3.96 -11.63 1.99
C GLY A 275 3.76 -13.12 1.73
N VAL A 276 2.53 -13.64 1.89
CA VAL A 276 2.18 -15.02 1.52
C VAL A 276 2.43 -15.26 0.02
N TYR A 277 2.01 -14.36 -0.86
CA TYR A 277 2.25 -14.48 -2.31
C TYR A 277 3.74 -14.47 -2.64
N MET A 278 4.50 -13.59 -2.02
CA MET A 278 5.95 -13.57 -2.17
C MET A 278 6.58 -14.93 -1.85
N GLY A 279 6.19 -15.53 -0.73
CA GLY A 279 6.71 -16.83 -0.33
C GLY A 279 6.23 -17.98 -1.22
N ARG A 280 5.01 -17.93 -1.78
CA ARG A 280 4.53 -18.91 -2.78
C ARG A 280 5.33 -18.81 -4.07
N ILE A 281 5.66 -17.61 -4.51
CA ILE A 281 6.54 -17.39 -5.69
C ILE A 281 7.93 -17.93 -5.41
N LEU A 282 8.50 -17.76 -4.24
CA LEU A 282 9.79 -18.35 -3.86
C LEU A 282 9.76 -19.90 -3.85
N LYS A 283 8.58 -20.51 -3.72
CA LYS A 283 8.35 -21.97 -3.86
C LYS A 283 8.12 -22.40 -5.29
N GLY A 284 8.13 -21.47 -6.27
CA GLY A 284 8.02 -21.78 -7.70
C GLY A 284 6.65 -21.52 -8.33
N GLU A 285 5.67 -20.99 -7.58
CA GLU A 285 4.39 -20.61 -8.16
C GLU A 285 4.58 -19.39 -9.09
N GLN A 286 3.84 -19.37 -10.20
CA GLN A 286 3.95 -18.29 -11.17
C GLN A 286 3.01 -17.14 -10.82
N PRO A 287 3.45 -15.87 -10.94
CA PRO A 287 2.57 -14.72 -10.74
C PRO A 287 1.30 -14.75 -11.59
N ALA A 288 1.41 -15.27 -12.83
CA ALA A 288 0.28 -15.40 -13.75
C ALA A 288 -0.88 -16.26 -13.22
N ASP A 289 -0.59 -17.22 -12.34
CA ASP A 289 -1.56 -18.15 -11.75
C ASP A 289 -2.08 -17.71 -10.39
N LEU A 290 -1.57 -16.59 -9.86
CA LEU A 290 -1.96 -16.03 -8.58
C LEU A 290 -2.95 -14.87 -8.78
N PRO A 291 -4.26 -15.06 -8.53
CA PRO A 291 -5.26 -14.00 -8.65
C PRO A 291 -4.90 -12.76 -7.81
N VAL A 292 -5.22 -11.57 -8.31
CA VAL A 292 -5.06 -10.35 -7.50
C VAL A 292 -5.94 -10.42 -6.28
N ILE A 293 -5.34 -10.21 -5.13
CA ILE A 293 -6.03 -10.22 -3.84
C ILE A 293 -6.84 -8.93 -3.68
N GLN A 294 -8.11 -9.07 -3.32
CA GLN A 294 -9.00 -7.98 -2.95
C GLN A 294 -9.38 -8.08 -1.47
N PRO A 295 -9.57 -6.96 -0.76
CA PRO A 295 -10.11 -6.98 0.58
C PRO A 295 -11.58 -7.41 0.57
N THR A 296 -12.01 -8.10 1.62
CA THR A 296 -13.41 -8.49 1.82
C THR A 296 -14.05 -7.76 3.00
N ASN A 297 -13.23 -7.19 3.87
CA ASN A 297 -13.67 -6.48 5.07
C ASN A 297 -13.21 -5.03 5.01
N PHE A 298 -14.11 -4.13 5.35
CA PHE A 298 -13.88 -2.69 5.41
C PHE A 298 -14.26 -2.19 6.80
N GLU A 299 -13.43 -1.34 7.37
CA GLU A 299 -13.52 -0.90 8.76
C GLU A 299 -13.75 0.62 8.82
N LEU A 300 -14.61 1.06 9.73
CA LEU A 300 -14.91 2.45 10.03
C LEU A 300 -14.28 2.84 11.36
N PHE A 301 -13.38 3.82 11.33
CA PHE A 301 -12.71 4.35 12.52
C PHE A 301 -13.06 5.81 12.72
N ILE A 302 -13.30 6.21 13.98
CA ILE A 302 -13.67 7.59 14.34
C ILE A 302 -12.82 8.04 15.53
N ASN A 303 -12.23 9.23 15.45
CA ASN A 303 -11.49 9.87 16.52
C ASN A 303 -12.40 10.82 17.30
N LEU A 304 -12.80 10.41 18.49
CA LEU A 304 -13.68 11.19 19.37
C LEU A 304 -12.95 12.41 19.98
N THR A 305 -11.64 12.29 20.23
CA THR A 305 -10.82 13.43 20.67
C THR A 305 -10.82 14.53 19.62
N THR A 306 -10.61 14.17 18.35
CA THR A 306 -10.65 15.13 17.22
C THR A 306 -12.07 15.69 17.03
N ALA A 307 -13.11 14.86 17.12
CA ALA A 307 -14.49 15.32 17.06
C ALA A 307 -14.80 16.38 18.13
N LYS A 308 -14.40 16.09 19.38
CA LYS A 308 -14.55 17.02 20.51
C LYS A 308 -13.78 18.33 20.30
N ALA A 309 -12.53 18.24 19.82
CA ALA A 309 -11.70 19.42 19.55
C ALA A 309 -12.28 20.31 18.43
N LEU A 310 -12.98 19.73 17.46
CA LEU A 310 -13.70 20.43 16.41
C LEU A 310 -15.10 20.92 16.85
N GLY A 311 -15.58 20.58 18.05
CA GLY A 311 -16.93 20.86 18.51
C GLY A 311 -18.03 20.13 17.74
N LEU A 312 -17.70 18.96 17.16
CA LEU A 312 -18.59 18.18 16.31
C LEU A 312 -19.26 17.04 17.09
N GLN A 313 -20.54 16.81 16.79
CA GLN A 313 -21.29 15.67 17.28
C GLN A 313 -21.41 14.61 16.17
N ILE A 314 -20.97 13.41 16.45
CA ILE A 314 -21.10 12.28 15.51
C ILE A 314 -22.46 11.61 15.78
N PRO A 315 -23.31 11.40 14.75
CA PRO A 315 -24.60 10.75 14.92
C PRO A 315 -24.48 9.35 15.55
N GLY A 316 -25.36 9.03 16.50
CA GLY A 316 -25.33 7.75 17.22
C GLY A 316 -25.40 6.53 16.30
N GLN A 317 -26.14 6.63 15.18
CA GLN A 317 -26.19 5.56 14.17
C GLN A 317 -24.83 5.30 13.50
N VAL A 318 -23.99 6.33 13.31
CA VAL A 318 -22.65 6.18 12.76
C VAL A 318 -21.69 5.62 13.80
N LEU A 319 -21.79 6.11 15.05
CA LEU A 319 -21.01 5.54 16.18
C LEU A 319 -21.27 4.06 16.37
N GLY A 320 -22.54 3.63 16.26
CA GLY A 320 -22.92 2.20 16.38
C GLY A 320 -22.41 1.30 15.25
N ARG A 321 -21.94 1.88 14.15
CA ARG A 321 -21.36 1.13 13.03
C ARG A 321 -19.83 1.19 12.99
N ALA A 322 -19.23 2.00 13.86
CA ALA A 322 -17.78 2.11 13.93
C ALA A 322 -17.18 0.81 14.49
N ASP A 323 -16.13 0.32 13.83
CA ASP A 323 -15.35 -0.82 14.31
C ASP A 323 -14.47 -0.44 15.50
N GLU A 324 -14.02 0.83 15.56
CA GLU A 324 -13.24 1.35 16.68
C GLU A 324 -13.49 2.86 16.84
N LEU A 325 -13.61 3.26 18.10
CA LEU A 325 -13.63 4.67 18.52
C LEU A 325 -12.31 4.98 19.23
N ILE A 326 -11.56 5.96 18.72
CA ILE A 326 -10.28 6.40 19.28
C ILE A 326 -10.54 7.59 20.21
N GLU A 327 -10.14 7.46 21.48
CA GLU A 327 -10.30 8.46 22.55
C GLU A 327 -8.97 9.13 22.91
#